data_ea6721e2b38a027df9bd14c3ff7fd88f
#
_entry.id   ea6721e2b38a027df9bd14c3ff7fd88f
#
_cell.length_a   1.000
_cell.length_b   1.000
_cell.length_c   1.000
_cell.angle_alpha   90.00
_cell.angle_beta   90.00
_cell.angle_gamma   90.00
#
_symmetry.space_group_name_H-M   'P 1'
#
loop_
_entity.id
_entity.type
_entity.pdbx_description
1 polymer ?
#
loop_
_entity_poly.entity_id
_entity_poly.type
_entity_poly.pdbx_seq_one_letter_code
_entity_poly.pdbx_strand_id
1 'polypeptide(L)'
;MKTDIAIIGAGPAGMLLAHLLAQEGISAVVLERRDRAYVEARVRAGVLEQVTVDLLRRLGLNARMEREGLVHGGTNLALDGELFHIDLAALTGGRHVVVYGQQEVMKDLFDAAPARGVEIVWNAEDVALHGLDGDEPIVTWTAQGEAKQLA
;
A
#
# COMPACT_ATOMS: atom_id res chain seq x y z
N MET A 1 -10.01 15.23 16.37
CA MET A 1 -9.29 15.41 15.11
C MET A 1 -10.31 15.24 14.01
N LYS A 2 -10.20 16.00 12.91
CA LYS A 2 -11.16 15.94 11.79
C LYS A 2 -10.39 15.64 10.51
N THR A 3 -10.93 14.74 9.67
CA THR A 3 -10.34 14.37 8.40
C THR A 3 -11.45 14.03 7.39
N ASP A 4 -11.17 14.12 6.10
CA ASP A 4 -12.13 13.72 5.07
C ASP A 4 -12.26 12.21 4.97
N ILE A 5 -11.15 11.48 5.14
CA ILE A 5 -11.13 10.01 5.00
C ILE A 5 -10.29 9.36 6.11
N ALA A 6 -10.85 8.33 6.74
CA ALA A 6 -10.12 7.41 7.61
C ALA A 6 -9.83 6.11 6.87
N ILE A 7 -8.56 5.70 6.82
CA ILE A 7 -8.12 4.46 6.18
C ILE A 7 -7.72 3.47 7.27
N ILE A 8 -8.32 2.29 7.27
CA ILE A 8 -8.01 1.26 8.27
C ILE A 8 -7.06 0.22 7.66
N GLY A 9 -5.84 0.24 8.15
CA GLY A 9 -4.73 -0.61 7.73
C GLY A 9 -3.68 0.10 6.87
N ALA A 10 -2.42 0.11 7.33
CA ALA A 10 -1.27 0.64 6.61
C ALA A 10 -0.59 -0.43 5.72
N GLY A 11 -1.37 -1.31 5.11
CA GLY A 11 -0.90 -2.22 4.07
C GLY A 11 -0.73 -1.52 2.71
N PRO A 12 -0.28 -2.24 1.65
CA PRO A 12 -0.03 -1.65 0.34
C PRO A 12 -1.22 -0.87 -0.21
N ALA A 13 -2.44 -1.41 -0.11
CA ALA A 13 -3.63 -0.75 -0.62
C ALA A 13 -3.95 0.55 0.15
N GLY A 14 -3.91 0.50 1.50
CA GLY A 14 -4.19 1.67 2.33
C GLY A 14 -3.17 2.78 2.13
N MET A 15 -1.89 2.45 2.06
CA MET A 15 -0.84 3.43 1.84
C MET A 15 -0.85 4.02 0.44
N LEU A 16 -1.09 3.21 -0.60
CA LEU A 16 -1.26 3.74 -1.97
C LEU A 16 -2.46 4.67 -2.06
N LEU A 17 -3.60 4.31 -1.43
CA LEU A 17 -4.77 5.18 -1.36
C LEU A 17 -4.44 6.50 -0.63
N ALA A 18 -3.76 6.45 0.51
CA ALA A 18 -3.38 7.64 1.26
C ALA A 18 -2.51 8.60 0.43
N HIS A 19 -1.54 8.07 -0.33
CA HIS A 19 -0.71 8.87 -1.22
C HIS A 19 -1.49 9.46 -2.40
N LEU A 20 -2.47 8.72 -2.95
CA LEU A 20 -3.35 9.24 -4.01
C LEU A 20 -4.22 10.39 -3.48
N LEU A 21 -4.83 10.23 -2.30
CA LEU A 21 -5.64 11.26 -1.67
C LEU A 21 -4.81 12.52 -1.37
N ALA A 22 -3.62 12.35 -0.82
CA ALA A 22 -2.70 13.46 -0.57
C ALA A 22 -2.31 14.21 -1.87
N GLN A 23 -2.15 13.50 -3.00
CA GLN A 23 -1.89 14.13 -4.30
C GLN A 23 -3.06 15.00 -4.77
N GLU A 24 -4.29 14.61 -4.45
CA GLU A 24 -5.53 15.35 -4.78
C GLU A 24 -5.91 16.39 -3.70
N GLY A 25 -5.08 16.56 -2.67
CA GLY A 25 -5.34 17.51 -1.58
C GLY A 25 -6.46 17.10 -0.62
N ILE A 26 -6.83 15.82 -0.61
CA ILE A 26 -7.84 15.26 0.28
C ILE A 26 -7.17 14.78 1.57
N SER A 27 -7.63 15.25 2.71
CA SER A 27 -7.07 14.87 4.01
C SER A 27 -7.42 13.41 4.36
N ALA A 28 -6.40 12.66 4.77
CA ALA A 28 -6.59 11.27 5.16
C ALA A 28 -5.71 10.91 6.37
N VAL A 29 -6.25 10.07 7.25
CA VAL A 29 -5.53 9.48 8.38
C VAL A 29 -5.56 7.97 8.23
N VAL A 30 -4.40 7.33 8.30
CA VAL A 30 -4.26 5.87 8.26
C VAL A 30 -4.12 5.34 9.69
N LEU A 31 -4.99 4.41 10.08
CA LEU A 31 -4.95 3.73 11.38
C LEU A 31 -4.38 2.33 11.20
N GLU A 32 -3.22 2.05 11.80
CA GLU A 32 -2.58 0.72 11.75
C GLU A 32 -2.41 0.15 13.16
N ARG A 33 -2.88 -1.09 13.36
CA ARG A 33 -2.85 -1.75 14.67
C ARG A 33 -1.46 -2.18 15.13
N ARG A 34 -0.49 -2.24 14.24
CA ARG A 34 0.89 -2.63 14.54
C ARG A 34 1.82 -1.43 14.41
N ASP A 35 3.04 -1.58 14.88
CA ASP A 35 4.09 -0.61 14.62
C ASP A 35 4.65 -0.74 13.21
N ARG A 36 5.39 0.28 12.79
CA ARG A 36 6.04 0.35 11.48
C ARG A 36 6.98 -0.83 11.24
N ALA A 37 7.81 -1.18 12.22
CA ALA A 37 8.80 -2.24 12.09
C ALA A 37 8.14 -3.60 11.84
N TYR A 38 7.02 -3.88 12.50
CA TYR A 38 6.25 -5.10 12.26
C TYR A 38 5.71 -5.17 10.84
N VAL A 39 5.14 -4.06 10.32
CA VAL A 39 4.58 -4.04 8.96
C VAL A 39 5.68 -4.21 7.91
N GLU A 40 6.81 -3.53 8.07
CA GLU A 40 7.99 -3.65 7.18
C GLU A 40 8.61 -5.05 7.19
N ALA A 41 8.61 -5.74 8.33
CA ALA A 41 9.15 -7.09 8.44
C ALA A 41 8.27 -8.17 7.79
N ARG A 42 7.05 -7.84 7.36
CA ARG A 42 6.11 -8.81 6.77
C ARG A 42 6.43 -9.05 5.30
N VAL A 43 7.24 -10.06 5.06
CA VAL A 43 7.50 -10.55 3.69
C VAL A 43 6.29 -11.39 3.23
N ARG A 44 5.64 -10.98 2.14
CA ARG A 44 4.48 -11.68 1.56
C ARG A 44 4.66 -11.88 0.06
N ALA A 45 4.34 -10.87 -0.74
CA ALA A 45 4.48 -10.88 -2.19
C ALA A 45 5.80 -10.23 -2.61
N GLY A 46 6.28 -10.56 -3.79
CA GLY A 46 7.51 -9.99 -4.36
C GLY A 46 7.37 -9.66 -5.84
N VAL A 47 6.16 -9.73 -6.39
CA VAL A 47 5.90 -9.46 -7.80
C VAL A 47 4.86 -8.35 -7.93
N LEU A 48 5.20 -7.30 -8.62
CA LEU A 48 4.33 -6.18 -8.95
C LEU A 48 3.82 -6.32 -10.38
N GLU A 49 2.51 -6.26 -10.55
CA GLU A 49 1.88 -6.17 -11.86
C GLU A 49 2.05 -4.75 -12.44
N GLN A 50 1.96 -4.65 -13.77
CA GLN A 50 2.11 -3.38 -14.49
C GLN A 50 1.25 -2.25 -13.92
N VAL A 51 0.03 -2.53 -13.51
CA VAL A 51 -0.89 -1.52 -12.93
C VAL A 51 -0.30 -0.92 -11.65
N THR A 52 0.30 -1.74 -10.79
CA THR A 52 0.95 -1.26 -9.55
C THR A 52 2.21 -0.46 -9.87
N VAL A 53 3.00 -0.92 -10.83
CA VAL A 53 4.20 -0.21 -11.31
C VAL A 53 3.85 1.18 -11.84
N ASP A 54 2.81 1.26 -12.67
CA ASP A 54 2.35 2.53 -13.27
C ASP A 54 1.79 3.48 -12.20
N LEU A 55 1.13 2.93 -11.17
CA LEU A 55 0.65 3.71 -10.04
C LEU A 55 1.79 4.31 -9.21
N LEU A 56 2.83 3.53 -8.91
CA LEU A 56 4.03 4.03 -8.23
C LEU A 56 4.73 5.10 -9.05
N ARG A 57 4.80 4.95 -10.38
CA ARG A 57 5.32 5.96 -11.31
C ARG A 57 4.50 7.24 -11.28
N ARG A 58 3.17 7.14 -11.38
CA ARG A 58 2.26 8.28 -11.29
C ARG A 58 2.44 9.04 -9.97
N LEU A 59 2.64 8.33 -8.88
CA LEU A 59 2.90 8.92 -7.58
C LEU A 59 4.33 9.46 -7.43
N GLY A 60 5.26 9.18 -8.35
CA GLY A 60 6.68 9.54 -8.21
C GLY A 60 7.38 8.80 -7.07
N LEU A 61 6.93 7.57 -6.76
CA LEU A 61 7.45 6.69 -5.70
C LEU A 61 8.16 5.46 -6.28
N ASN A 62 8.63 5.56 -7.52
CA ASN A 62 9.18 4.46 -8.31
C ASN A 62 10.73 4.42 -8.34
N ALA A 63 11.41 5.44 -7.81
CA ALA A 63 12.86 5.59 -8.04
C ALA A 63 13.70 4.40 -7.57
N ARG A 64 13.40 3.82 -6.40
CA ARG A 64 14.12 2.65 -5.89
C ARG A 64 13.68 1.39 -6.61
N MET A 65 12.39 1.22 -6.89
CA MET A 65 11.88 0.10 -7.68
C MET A 65 12.50 0.04 -9.09
N GLU A 66 12.66 1.18 -9.78
CA GLU A 66 13.29 1.24 -11.11
C GLU A 66 14.77 0.88 -11.08
N ARG A 67 15.46 1.14 -9.98
CA ARG A 67 16.89 0.83 -9.81
C ARG A 67 17.15 -0.61 -9.37
N GLU A 68 16.29 -1.16 -8.52
CA GLU A 68 16.52 -2.43 -7.81
C GLU A 68 15.58 -3.56 -8.25
N GLY A 69 14.45 -3.22 -8.87
CA GLY A 69 13.46 -4.18 -9.35
C GLY A 69 13.93 -4.94 -10.59
N LEU A 70 13.53 -6.19 -10.70
CA LEU A 70 13.87 -7.06 -11.84
C LEU A 70 12.65 -7.20 -12.75
N VAL A 71 12.77 -6.75 -13.99
CA VAL A 71 11.67 -6.80 -14.98
C VAL A 71 11.61 -8.20 -15.60
N HIS A 72 10.42 -8.79 -15.63
CA HIS A 72 10.15 -10.08 -16.25
C HIS A 72 8.99 -9.98 -17.25
N GLY A 73 9.29 -10.32 -18.51
CA GLY A 73 8.29 -10.37 -19.59
C GLY A 73 7.53 -11.68 -19.69
N GLY A 74 7.90 -12.71 -18.92
CA GLY A 74 7.27 -14.03 -18.96
C GLY A 74 7.59 -14.89 -17.75
N THR A 75 7.04 -16.10 -17.73
CA THR A 75 7.30 -17.12 -16.72
C THR A 75 7.35 -18.51 -17.33
N ASN A 76 7.96 -19.45 -16.65
CA ASN A 76 8.00 -20.85 -17.07
C ASN A 76 7.15 -21.70 -16.12
N LEU A 77 6.28 -22.53 -16.67
CA LEU A 77 5.57 -23.58 -15.94
C LEU A 77 6.26 -24.92 -16.18
N ALA A 78 6.53 -25.64 -15.11
CA ALA A 78 7.01 -27.03 -15.17
C ALA A 78 5.81 -27.96 -14.93
N LEU A 79 5.51 -28.82 -15.93
CA LEU A 79 4.43 -29.80 -15.85
C LEU A 79 4.93 -31.12 -16.47
N ASP A 80 4.81 -32.21 -15.74
CA ASP A 80 5.19 -33.55 -16.17
C ASP A 80 6.61 -33.68 -16.73
N GLY A 81 7.56 -32.87 -16.19
CA GLY A 81 8.95 -32.84 -16.64
C GLY A 81 9.24 -31.98 -17.86
N GLU A 82 8.22 -31.34 -18.42
CA GLU A 82 8.34 -30.37 -19.51
C GLU A 82 8.23 -28.93 -18.99
N LEU A 83 8.89 -28.00 -19.70
CA LEU A 83 8.84 -26.56 -19.42
C LEU A 83 8.02 -25.85 -20.50
N PHE A 84 6.97 -25.18 -20.05
CA PHE A 84 6.14 -24.34 -20.90
C PHE A 84 6.42 -22.87 -20.61
N HIS A 85 6.94 -22.15 -21.58
CA HIS A 85 7.13 -20.71 -21.46
C HIS A 85 5.83 -19.96 -21.73
N ILE A 86 5.44 -19.08 -20.81
CA ILE A 86 4.34 -18.13 -20.98
C ILE A 86 4.95 -16.75 -21.17
N ASP A 87 4.87 -16.24 -22.40
CA ASP A 87 5.31 -14.88 -22.75
C ASP A 87 4.20 -13.88 -22.37
N LEU A 88 4.30 -13.31 -21.16
CA LEU A 88 3.34 -12.33 -20.66
C LEU A 88 3.34 -11.06 -21.53
N ALA A 89 4.51 -10.63 -22.00
CA ALA A 89 4.61 -9.43 -22.81
C ALA A 89 3.89 -9.60 -24.15
N ALA A 90 4.07 -10.72 -24.85
CA ALA A 90 3.37 -11.00 -26.10
C ALA A 90 1.85 -11.11 -25.90
N LEU A 91 1.40 -11.78 -24.82
CA LEU A 91 -0.01 -12.00 -24.55
C LEU A 91 -0.75 -10.74 -24.09
N THR A 92 -0.05 -9.75 -23.55
CA THR A 92 -0.67 -8.56 -22.93
C THR A 92 -0.38 -7.24 -23.65
N GLY A 93 0.21 -7.30 -24.84
CA GLY A 93 0.58 -6.11 -25.61
C GLY A 93 1.75 -5.33 -25.00
N GLY A 94 2.75 -6.03 -24.46
CA GLY A 94 4.00 -5.47 -23.94
C GLY A 94 4.02 -5.23 -22.43
N ARG A 95 2.97 -5.66 -21.69
CA ARG A 95 2.99 -5.56 -20.23
C ARG A 95 3.92 -6.59 -19.61
N HIS A 96 4.52 -6.23 -18.49
CA HIS A 96 5.46 -7.07 -17.74
C HIS A 96 5.16 -7.02 -16.26
N VAL A 97 5.84 -7.85 -15.51
CA VAL A 97 5.85 -7.80 -14.04
C VAL A 97 7.22 -7.36 -13.56
N VAL A 98 7.27 -6.76 -12.36
CA VAL A 98 8.52 -6.36 -11.72
C VAL A 98 8.66 -7.13 -10.41
N VAL A 99 9.74 -7.88 -10.28
CA VAL A 99 10.09 -8.52 -9.00
C VAL A 99 10.70 -7.44 -8.11
N TYR A 100 9.93 -7.02 -7.12
CA TYR A 100 10.30 -6.04 -6.11
C TYR A 100 9.49 -6.32 -4.85
N GLY A 101 10.16 -6.68 -3.76
CA GLY A 101 9.51 -7.18 -2.56
C GLY A 101 8.47 -6.21 -1.98
N GLN A 102 7.33 -6.73 -1.54
CA GLN A 102 6.29 -5.92 -0.91
C GLN A 102 6.83 -5.10 0.28
N GLN A 103 7.75 -5.65 1.07
CA GLN A 103 8.39 -4.96 2.17
C GLN A 103 9.20 -3.73 1.70
N GLU A 104 9.78 -3.79 0.50
CA GLU A 104 10.52 -2.66 -0.08
C GLU A 104 9.56 -1.56 -0.57
N VAL A 105 8.43 -1.97 -1.18
CA VAL A 105 7.34 -1.04 -1.51
C VAL A 105 6.82 -0.34 -0.25
N MET A 106 6.62 -1.09 0.85
CA MET A 106 6.13 -0.51 2.11
C MET A 106 7.11 0.50 2.71
N LYS A 107 8.41 0.22 2.68
CA LYS A 107 9.44 1.18 3.11
C LYS A 107 9.37 2.46 2.29
N ASP A 108 9.28 2.35 0.95
CA ASP A 108 9.19 3.52 0.06
C ASP A 108 7.96 4.36 0.35
N LEU A 109 6.80 3.73 0.58
CA LEU A 109 5.56 4.41 0.92
C LEU A 109 5.62 5.09 2.30
N PHE A 110 6.17 4.43 3.30
CA PHE A 110 6.29 5.01 4.64
C PHE A 110 7.31 6.14 4.70
N ASP A 111 8.44 6.02 4.01
CA ASP A 111 9.48 7.05 3.98
C ASP A 111 8.99 8.32 3.28
N ALA A 112 8.14 8.18 2.28
CA ALA A 112 7.55 9.31 1.55
C ALA A 112 6.37 9.97 2.29
N ALA A 113 5.72 9.28 3.23
CA ALA A 113 4.50 9.73 3.89
C ALA A 113 4.62 11.10 4.57
N PRO A 114 5.66 11.40 5.38
CA PRO A 114 5.75 12.69 6.07
C PRO A 114 5.86 13.88 5.10
N ALA A 115 6.66 13.75 4.04
CA ALA A 115 6.85 14.81 3.06
C ALA A 115 5.59 15.13 2.23
N ARG A 116 4.62 14.21 2.25
CA ARG A 116 3.35 14.32 1.52
C ARG A 116 2.15 14.62 2.41
N GLY A 117 2.38 14.81 3.71
CA GLY A 117 1.30 15.06 4.65
C GLY A 117 0.41 13.85 4.91
N VAL A 118 0.86 12.63 4.59
CA VAL A 118 0.15 11.40 4.94
C VAL A 118 0.37 11.08 6.41
N GLU A 119 -0.68 11.16 7.20
CA GLU A 119 -0.65 10.86 8.62
C GLU A 119 -0.92 9.37 8.87
N ILE A 120 -0.06 8.73 9.68
CA ILE A 120 -0.20 7.32 10.07
C ILE A 120 -0.20 7.24 11.58
N VAL A 121 -1.28 6.70 12.13
CA VAL A 121 -1.40 6.38 13.55
C VAL A 121 -1.03 4.91 13.74
N TRP A 122 0.13 4.67 14.32
CA TRP A 122 0.62 3.33 14.64
C TRP A 122 0.06 2.84 15.98
N ASN A 123 -0.04 1.51 16.14
CA ASN A 123 -0.58 0.87 17.34
C ASN A 123 -2.01 1.35 17.66
N ALA A 124 -2.82 1.56 16.63
CA ALA A 124 -4.25 1.85 16.75
C ALA A 124 -5.02 0.54 16.97
N GLU A 125 -5.30 0.21 18.22
CA GLU A 125 -6.01 -1.00 18.62
C GLU A 125 -7.52 -0.76 18.71
N ASP A 126 -8.32 -1.82 18.65
CA ASP A 126 -9.78 -1.79 18.85
C ASP A 126 -10.49 -0.76 17.95
N VAL A 127 -10.06 -0.63 16.70
CA VAL A 127 -10.68 0.31 15.76
C VAL A 127 -12.14 -0.07 15.54
N ALA A 128 -13.05 0.87 15.77
CA ALA A 128 -14.49 0.70 15.57
C ALA A 128 -15.09 1.87 14.77
N LEU A 129 -16.10 1.55 13.97
CA LEU A 129 -16.83 2.49 13.12
C LEU A 129 -18.21 2.74 13.69
N HIS A 130 -18.63 4.01 13.77
CA HIS A 130 -19.92 4.43 14.31
C HIS A 130 -20.59 5.39 13.36
N GLY A 131 -21.94 5.35 13.30
CA GLY A 131 -22.74 6.33 12.58
C GLY A 131 -22.54 6.35 11.06
N LEU A 132 -22.20 5.20 10.43
CA LEU A 132 -21.92 5.12 8.99
C LEU A 132 -23.14 5.41 8.10
N ASP A 133 -24.34 5.32 8.67
CA ASP A 133 -25.62 5.60 8.03
C ASP A 133 -26.12 7.03 8.29
N GLY A 134 -25.36 7.82 9.04
CA GLY A 134 -25.66 9.21 9.38
C GLY A 134 -24.71 10.22 8.73
N ASP A 135 -24.93 11.49 9.05
CA ASP A 135 -24.14 12.60 8.47
C ASP A 135 -22.79 12.83 9.16
N GLU A 136 -22.56 12.21 10.32
CA GLU A 136 -21.35 12.37 11.13
C GLU A 136 -20.75 11.01 11.50
N PRO A 137 -20.10 10.31 10.56
CA PRO A 137 -19.42 9.07 10.86
C PRO A 137 -18.21 9.32 11.78
N ILE A 138 -18.03 8.43 12.76
CA ILE A 138 -16.93 8.50 13.73
C ILE A 138 -16.13 7.19 13.69
N VAL A 139 -14.81 7.32 13.74
CA VAL A 139 -13.88 6.21 13.94
C VAL A 139 -13.26 6.35 15.33
N THR A 140 -13.34 5.29 16.13
CA THR A 140 -12.68 5.23 17.45
C THR A 140 -11.59 4.18 17.45
N TRP A 141 -10.57 4.39 18.28
CA TRP A 141 -9.50 3.41 18.54
C TRP A 141 -8.86 3.63 19.91
N THR A 142 -8.09 2.66 20.36
CA THR A 142 -7.24 2.76 21.54
C THR A 142 -5.79 2.94 21.12
N ALA A 143 -5.11 3.93 21.70
CA ALA A 143 -3.68 4.13 21.54
C ALA A 143 -3.04 4.42 22.88
N GLN A 144 -2.02 3.65 23.26
CA GLN A 144 -1.32 3.79 24.55
C GLN A 144 -2.27 3.72 25.76
N GLY A 145 -3.33 2.90 25.67
CA GLY A 145 -4.35 2.76 26.73
C GLY A 145 -5.38 3.90 26.80
N GLU A 146 -5.32 4.88 25.90
CA GLU A 146 -6.28 5.98 25.81
C GLU A 146 -7.23 5.81 24.63
N ALA A 147 -8.53 6.09 24.86
CA ALA A 147 -9.50 6.14 23.77
C ALA A 147 -9.31 7.41 22.94
N LYS A 148 -9.27 7.25 21.62
CA LYS A 148 -9.14 8.33 20.64
C LYS A 148 -10.30 8.26 19.65
N GLN A 149 -10.57 9.38 18.96
CA GLN A 149 -11.58 9.42 17.89
C GLN A 149 -11.26 10.42 16.79
N LEU A 150 -11.78 10.10 15.59
CA LEU A 150 -11.85 10.95 14.39
C LEU A 150 -13.31 11.15 13.99
N ALA A 151 -13.65 12.33 13.50
CA ALA A 151 -14.91 12.68 12.88
C ALA A 151 -14.65 13.32 11.52
#